data_f4870e09e870757ac80487fcee155097
#
_entry.id   f4870e09e870757ac80487fcee155097
#
_cell.length_a   1.000
_cell.length_b   1.000
_cell.length_c   1.000
_cell.angle_alpha   90.00
_cell.angle_beta   90.00
_cell.angle_gamma   90.00
#
_symmetry.space_group_name_H-M   'P 1'
#
loop_
_entity.id
_entity.type
_entity.pdbx_description
1 polymer ?
#
loop_
_entity_poly.entity_id
_entity_poly.type
_entity_poly.pdbx_seq_one_letter_code
_entity_poly.pdbx_strand_id
1 'polypeptide(L)' 'MSDVAEFRKRAEECRQLAKTSRTPEDQALWLRLAGGWLSLAETAVEYDRKRADGIASEWIFGRY' A
#
# COMPACT_ATOMS: atom_id res chain seq x y z
N MET A 1 7.56 10.89 7.89
CA MET A 1 6.19 10.66 7.64
C MET A 1 6.00 9.53 6.69
N SER A 2 5.20 8.63 7.09
CA SER A 2 5.13 7.38 6.36
C SER A 2 3.82 7.28 5.61
N ASP A 3 3.88 7.28 4.30
CA ASP A 3 2.70 7.05 3.48
C ASP A 3 2.13 5.65 3.72
N VAL A 4 2.98 4.75 4.22
CA VAL A 4 2.57 3.39 4.52
C VAL A 4 1.47 3.36 5.57
N ALA A 5 1.63 4.13 6.63
CA ALA A 5 0.61 4.20 7.68
C ALA A 5 -0.70 4.73 7.12
N GLU A 6 -0.62 5.72 6.24
CA GLU A 6 -1.79 6.30 5.61
C GLU A 6 -2.50 5.26 4.75
N PHE A 7 -1.74 4.53 3.94
CA PHE A 7 -2.31 3.51 3.08
C PHE A 7 -2.99 2.41 3.89
N ARG A 8 -2.35 1.99 4.98
CA ARG A 8 -2.93 0.96 5.83
C ARG A 8 -4.20 1.44 6.49
N LYS A 9 -4.22 2.68 6.91
CA LYS A 9 -5.41 3.27 7.50
C LYS A 9 -6.55 3.27 6.49
N ARG A 10 -6.27 3.65 5.26
CA ARG A 10 -7.28 3.65 4.22
C ARG A 10 -7.79 2.25 3.93
N ALA A 11 -6.89 1.28 3.91
CA ALA A 11 -7.29 -0.10 3.70
C ALA A 11 -8.24 -0.56 4.79
N GLU A 12 -7.93 -0.21 6.03
CA GLU A 12 -8.79 -0.59 7.15
C GLU A 12 -10.15 0.07 7.04
N GLU A 13 -10.19 1.34 6.66
CA GLU A 13 -11.46 2.03 6.46
C GLU A 13 -12.29 1.34 5.40
N CYS A 14 -11.64 0.92 4.30
CA CYS A 14 -12.36 0.22 3.25
C CYS A 14 -12.90 -1.11 3.75
N ARG A 15 -12.13 -1.82 4.56
CA ARG A 15 -12.59 -3.09 5.13
C ARG A 15 -13.80 -2.88 6.04
N GLN A 16 -13.79 -1.82 6.83
CA GLN A 16 -14.93 -1.52 7.69
C GLN A 16 -16.16 -1.20 6.84
N LEU A 17 -15.98 -0.44 5.77
CA LEU A 17 -17.09 -0.13 4.89
C LEU A 17 -17.62 -1.40 4.22
N ALA A 18 -16.75 -2.33 3.90
CA ALA A 18 -17.17 -3.60 3.33
C ALA A 18 -18.08 -4.34 4.31
N LYS A 19 -17.74 -4.32 5.59
CA LYS A 19 -18.54 -5.01 6.59
C LYS A 19 -19.93 -4.43 6.74
N THR A 20 -20.08 -3.13 6.50
CA THR A 20 -21.35 -2.46 6.65
C THR A 20 -22.10 -2.32 5.33
N SER A 21 -21.53 -2.84 4.25
CA SER A 21 -22.18 -2.79 2.95
C SER A 21 -23.42 -3.64 2.93
N ARG A 22 -24.45 -3.15 2.27
CA ARG A 22 -25.72 -3.85 2.21
C ARG A 22 -25.80 -4.84 1.05
N THR A 23 -25.02 -4.59 -0.01
CA THR A 23 -25.08 -5.43 -1.19
C THR A 23 -23.75 -6.13 -1.39
N PRO A 24 -23.76 -7.33 -1.98
CA PRO A 24 -22.52 -8.03 -2.29
C PRO A 24 -21.63 -7.25 -3.25
N GLU A 25 -22.23 -6.51 -4.16
CA GLU A 25 -21.46 -5.70 -5.10
C GLU A 25 -20.66 -4.63 -4.39
N ASP A 26 -21.32 -3.92 -3.48
CA ASP A 26 -20.64 -2.88 -2.71
C ASP A 26 -19.55 -3.48 -1.83
N GLN A 27 -19.85 -4.60 -1.20
CA GLN A 27 -18.89 -5.27 -0.36
C GLN A 27 -17.64 -5.66 -1.16
N ALA A 28 -17.86 -6.23 -2.35
CA ALA A 28 -16.75 -6.64 -3.21
C ALA A 28 -15.92 -5.43 -3.63
N LEU A 29 -16.58 -4.32 -3.91
CA LEU A 29 -15.90 -3.10 -4.31
C LEU A 29 -14.99 -2.59 -3.18
N TRP A 30 -15.53 -2.53 -1.97
CA TRP A 30 -14.73 -2.04 -0.83
C TRP A 30 -13.58 -2.97 -0.51
N LEU A 31 -13.78 -4.28 -0.64
CA LEU A 31 -12.70 -5.22 -0.40
C LEU A 31 -11.62 -5.10 -1.47
N ARG A 32 -12.03 -4.84 -2.70
CA ARG A 32 -11.06 -4.63 -3.77
C ARG A 32 -10.24 -3.37 -3.52
N LEU A 33 -10.89 -2.30 -3.07
CA LEU A 33 -10.19 -1.08 -2.75
C LEU A 33 -9.24 -1.28 -1.58
N ALA A 34 -9.67 -2.04 -0.58
CA ALA A 34 -8.81 -2.34 0.56
C ALA A 34 -7.56 -3.09 0.09
N GLY A 35 -7.74 -4.06 -0.79
CA GLY A 35 -6.60 -4.79 -1.36
C GLY A 35 -5.66 -3.88 -2.11
N GLY A 36 -6.22 -2.92 -2.86
CA GLY A 36 -5.40 -1.95 -3.57
C GLY A 36 -4.57 -1.10 -2.63
N TRP A 37 -5.17 -0.62 -1.55
CA TRP A 37 -4.44 0.18 -0.59
C TRP A 37 -3.34 -0.63 0.10
N LEU A 38 -3.61 -1.90 0.42
CA LEU A 38 -2.60 -2.75 1.02
C LEU A 38 -1.45 -3.01 0.05
N SER A 39 -1.75 -3.20 -1.23
CA SER A 39 -0.71 -3.35 -2.23
C SER A 39 0.17 -2.12 -2.32
N LEU A 40 -0.46 -0.94 -2.28
CA LEU A 40 0.31 0.29 -2.29
C LEU A 40 1.19 0.41 -1.06
N ALA A 41 0.67 -0.01 0.09
CA ALA A 41 1.46 0.02 1.32
C ALA A 41 2.67 -0.88 1.21
N GLU A 42 2.48 -2.08 0.69
CA GLU A 42 3.59 -3.01 0.52
C GLU A 42 4.62 -2.48 -0.46
N THR A 43 4.15 -1.90 -1.55
CA THR A 43 5.04 -1.32 -2.53
C THR A 43 5.83 -0.16 -1.93
N ALA A 44 5.19 0.65 -1.12
CA ALA A 44 5.85 1.78 -0.48
C ALA A 44 6.93 1.30 0.48
N VAL A 45 6.64 0.25 1.25
CA VAL A 45 7.63 -0.32 2.16
C VAL A 45 8.84 -0.84 1.39
N GLU A 46 8.58 -1.56 0.32
CA GLU A 46 9.65 -2.10 -0.50
C GLU A 46 10.46 -1.01 -1.13
N TYR A 47 9.79 0.01 -1.61
CA TYR A 47 10.46 1.14 -2.23
C TYR A 47 11.38 1.83 -1.24
N ASP A 48 10.87 2.07 -0.03
CA ASP A 48 11.68 2.72 1.01
C ASP A 48 12.88 1.86 1.38
N ARG A 49 12.66 0.55 1.47
CA ARG A 49 13.75 -0.36 1.80
C ARG A 49 14.83 -0.33 0.72
N LYS A 50 14.43 -0.42 -0.52
CA LYS A 50 15.37 -0.38 -1.63
C LYS A 50 16.10 0.94 -1.68
N ARG A 51 15.39 2.00 -1.37
CA ARG A 51 15.98 3.32 -1.37
C ARG A 51 17.06 3.41 -0.30
N ALA A 52 16.76 2.91 0.90
CA ALA A 52 17.72 2.95 2.00
C ALA A 52 18.91 2.06 1.72
N ASP A 53 18.66 0.83 1.26
CA ASP A 53 19.73 -0.10 0.96
C ASP A 53 20.42 0.24 -0.34
N GLY A 54 19.66 0.73 -1.29
CA GLY A 54 20.12 0.91 -2.63
C GLY A 54 20.89 2.18 -2.88
N ILE A 55 20.84 3.13 -1.96
CA ILE A 55 21.54 4.39 -2.18
C ILE A 55 23.03 4.13 -2.43
N ALA A 56 23.64 3.30 -1.61
CA ALA A 56 25.04 2.97 -1.78
C ALA A 56 25.23 2.16 -3.04
N SER A 57 24.35 1.23 -3.29
CA SER A 57 24.44 0.39 -4.49
C SER A 57 24.27 1.19 -5.74
N GLU A 58 23.32 2.08 -5.76
CA GLU A 58 23.07 2.91 -6.93
C GLU A 58 24.24 3.83 -7.20
N TRP A 59 24.89 4.29 -6.17
CA TRP A 59 26.06 5.09 -6.35
C TRP A 59 27.13 4.34 -7.12
N ILE A 60 27.23 3.05 -6.88
CA ILE A 60 28.26 2.24 -7.51
C ILE A 60 27.82 1.78 -8.88
N PHE A 61 26.58 1.28 -8.98
CA PHE A 61 26.12 0.65 -10.21
C PHE A 61 25.32 1.57 -11.10
N GLY A 62 24.60 2.49 -10.52
CA GLY A 62 23.77 3.40 -11.27
C GLY A 62 24.56 4.33 -12.16
N ARG A 63 25.84 4.41 -11.96
CA ARG A 63 26.68 5.29 -12.74
C ARG A 63 27.08 4.66 -14.08
N TYR A 64 26.86 3.41 -14.21
CA TYR A 64 27.16 2.70 -15.44
C TYR A 64 25.92 2.55 -16.28
#